data_f656b8de2cb2b30ea39912f416a5ca09
#
_entry.id   f656b8de2cb2b30ea39912f416a5ca09
#
_cell.length_a   1.000
_cell.length_b   1.000
_cell.length_c   1.000
_cell.angle_alpha   90.00
_cell.angle_beta   90.00
_cell.angle_gamma   90.00
#
_symmetry.space_group_name_H-M   'P 1'
#
loop_
_entity.id
_entity.type
_entity.pdbx_description
1 polymer ?
#
loop_
_entity_poly.entity_id
_entity_poly.type
_entity_poly.pdbx_seq_one_letter_code
_entity_poly.pdbx_strand_id
1 'polypeptide(L)'
;MQTRKFTVLASVLALALPCVTLVACHGKSANSADSIHRDMPEGAEWKGVYYSQIYGNLHLTEADGELKGAWRTSAGEAWGELHGKAEGALFKYEWVEHKIGMVGPSADRKGHGYFVYSRPARGTRGKDPDEIKGQWGLGDKAAGNKWDAIKQTNVEPDPKSVTPDEVERGPAINGGGWDEGGGESEKKSDD
;
A
#
# COMPACT_ATOMS: atom_id res chain seq x y z
N MET A 1 91.68 14.17 -34.80
CA MET A 1 90.94 15.03 -33.86
C MET A 1 89.49 14.98 -34.30
N GLN A 2 88.62 14.19 -33.60
CA GLN A 2 87.30 13.82 -34.10
C GLN A 2 86.28 14.37 -33.14
N THR A 3 85.59 15.41 -33.54
CA THR A 3 84.55 16.05 -32.75
C THR A 3 83.21 15.33 -32.88
N ARG A 4 82.75 14.69 -31.81
CA ARG A 4 81.44 14.05 -31.74
C ARG A 4 80.31 15.09 -31.43
N LYS A 5 79.37 15.22 -32.34
CA LYS A 5 78.18 16.03 -32.16
C LYS A 5 77.15 15.17 -31.37
N PHE A 6 76.77 15.68 -30.18
CA PHE A 6 75.69 15.10 -29.43
C PHE A 6 74.35 15.71 -29.90
N THR A 7 73.50 14.88 -30.43
CA THR A 7 72.08 15.28 -30.75
C THR A 7 71.25 14.98 -29.52
N VAL A 8 70.68 16.03 -28.91
CA VAL A 8 69.77 15.95 -27.80
C VAL A 8 68.38 15.75 -28.38
N LEU A 9 67.78 14.57 -28.17
CA LEU A 9 66.42 14.25 -28.55
C LEU A 9 65.49 14.67 -27.39
N ALA A 10 64.71 15.74 -27.58
CA ALA A 10 63.70 16.18 -26.62
C ALA A 10 62.46 15.32 -26.82
N SER A 11 62.19 14.40 -25.86
CA SER A 11 60.96 13.64 -25.83
C SER A 11 59.87 14.47 -25.13
N VAL A 12 58.87 14.90 -25.91
CA VAL A 12 57.64 15.53 -25.38
C VAL A 12 56.71 14.40 -24.90
N LEU A 13 56.61 14.29 -23.59
CA LEU A 13 55.68 13.38 -22.92
C LEU A 13 54.29 14.01 -22.84
N ALA A 14 53.39 13.64 -23.75
CA ALA A 14 51.99 14.07 -23.70
C ALA A 14 51.25 13.29 -22.61
N LEU A 15 50.94 13.95 -21.50
CA LEU A 15 50.02 13.40 -20.47
C LEU A 15 48.59 13.41 -21.02
N ALA A 16 48.08 12.26 -21.44
CA ALA A 16 46.67 12.09 -21.69
C ALA A 16 45.97 11.82 -20.33
N LEU A 17 45.21 12.78 -19.83
CA LEU A 17 44.27 12.56 -18.70
C LEU A 17 43.12 11.69 -19.22
N PRO A 18 42.81 10.55 -18.58
CA PRO A 18 41.58 9.84 -18.85
C PRO A 18 40.45 10.62 -18.12
N CYS A 19 39.52 11.16 -18.89
CA CYS A 19 38.26 11.71 -18.41
C CYS A 19 37.40 10.53 -17.90
N VAL A 20 37.45 10.25 -16.58
CA VAL A 20 36.56 9.28 -15.95
C VAL A 20 35.19 9.92 -15.88
N THR A 21 34.32 9.60 -16.85
CA THR A 21 32.89 9.88 -16.78
C THR A 21 32.29 8.97 -15.71
N LEU A 22 32.06 9.53 -14.53
CA LEU A 22 31.20 8.92 -13.52
C LEU A 22 29.78 8.83 -14.09
N VAL A 23 29.45 7.69 -14.67
CA VAL A 23 28.07 7.31 -14.92
C VAL A 23 27.45 7.10 -13.55
N ALA A 24 26.74 8.13 -13.06
CA ALA A 24 25.86 8.00 -11.92
C ALA A 24 24.72 7.05 -12.34
N CYS A 25 24.91 5.76 -12.06
CA CYS A 25 23.80 4.82 -12.05
C CYS A 25 22.82 5.31 -10.99
N HIS A 26 21.82 6.08 -11.41
CA HIS A 26 20.60 6.23 -10.65
C HIS A 26 19.95 4.84 -10.63
N GLY A 27 20.30 4.06 -9.63
CA GLY A 27 19.62 2.81 -9.32
C GLY A 27 18.18 3.17 -9.01
N LYS A 28 17.30 3.07 -10.02
CA LYS A 28 15.87 2.91 -9.74
C LYS A 28 15.80 1.71 -8.84
N SER A 29 15.31 1.92 -7.62
CA SER A 29 15.01 0.83 -6.69
C SER A 29 14.08 -0.14 -7.42
N ALA A 30 14.60 -1.30 -7.79
CA ALA A 30 13.91 -2.28 -8.63
C ALA A 30 12.89 -3.12 -7.83
N ASN A 31 12.22 -2.49 -6.87
CA ASN A 31 11.09 -3.04 -6.13
C ASN A 31 9.78 -2.37 -6.54
N SER A 32 9.66 -1.95 -7.79
CA SER A 32 8.36 -1.52 -8.28
C SER A 32 7.49 -2.76 -8.54
N ALA A 33 6.23 -2.70 -8.14
CA ALA A 33 5.24 -3.75 -8.40
C ALA A 33 5.19 -4.17 -9.88
N ASP A 34 5.58 -3.27 -10.79
CA ASP A 34 5.58 -3.50 -12.24
C ASP A 34 6.59 -4.56 -12.73
N SER A 35 7.62 -4.88 -11.93
CA SER A 35 8.59 -5.94 -12.27
C SER A 35 8.19 -7.32 -11.77
N ILE A 36 7.08 -7.44 -11.02
CA ILE A 36 6.61 -8.69 -10.43
C ILE A 36 5.48 -9.25 -11.30
N HIS A 37 5.84 -10.02 -12.31
CA HIS A 37 4.85 -10.80 -13.06
C HIS A 37 4.96 -12.27 -12.65
N ARG A 38 3.89 -12.82 -12.08
CA ARG A 38 3.79 -14.24 -11.71
C ARG A 38 2.41 -14.76 -12.04
N ASP A 39 2.36 -15.95 -12.58
CA ASP A 39 1.10 -16.65 -12.75
C ASP A 39 0.50 -17.00 -11.40
N MET A 40 -0.83 -16.97 -11.33
CA MET A 40 -1.55 -17.44 -10.15
C MET A 40 -1.30 -18.93 -9.95
N PRO A 41 -1.00 -19.43 -8.73
CA PRO A 41 -0.87 -20.87 -8.49
C PRO A 41 -2.14 -21.61 -8.90
N GLU A 42 -1.99 -22.80 -9.48
CA GLU A 42 -3.12 -23.62 -9.95
C GLU A 42 -4.17 -23.81 -8.87
N GLY A 43 -5.43 -23.53 -9.21
CA GLY A 43 -6.57 -23.62 -8.30
C GLY A 43 -6.54 -22.64 -7.13
N ALA A 44 -5.71 -21.58 -7.21
CA ALA A 44 -5.73 -20.48 -6.26
C ALA A 44 -6.70 -19.39 -6.72
N GLU A 45 -7.22 -18.64 -5.77
CA GLU A 45 -8.10 -17.49 -6.00
C GLU A 45 -7.80 -16.38 -5.00
N TRP A 46 -8.02 -15.14 -5.42
CA TRP A 46 -7.86 -13.98 -4.54
C TRP A 46 -8.98 -13.87 -3.50
N LYS A 47 -10.18 -14.27 -3.83
CA LYS A 47 -11.31 -14.24 -2.89
C LYS A 47 -10.97 -15.01 -1.61
N GLY A 48 -11.27 -14.41 -0.46
CA GLY A 48 -11.06 -15.05 0.85
C GLY A 48 -10.80 -14.07 1.98
N VAL A 49 -10.51 -14.61 3.15
CA VAL A 49 -10.13 -13.86 4.33
C VAL A 49 -8.64 -14.05 4.59
N TYR A 50 -7.92 -12.97 4.83
CA TYR A 50 -6.47 -12.98 5.06
C TYR A 50 -6.18 -12.34 6.42
N TYR A 51 -5.52 -13.07 7.29
CA TYR A 51 -5.17 -12.58 8.63
C TYR A 51 -3.75 -12.03 8.67
N SER A 52 -3.62 -10.81 9.17
CA SER A 52 -2.36 -10.17 9.52
C SER A 52 -2.35 -9.81 10.99
N GLN A 53 -1.23 -10.05 11.66
CA GLN A 53 -1.11 -9.71 13.09
C GLN A 53 -1.27 -8.20 13.36
N ILE A 54 -0.85 -7.36 12.41
CA ILE A 54 -0.91 -5.89 12.53
C ILE A 54 -2.25 -5.37 12.01
N TYR A 55 -2.63 -5.78 10.81
CA TYR A 55 -3.77 -5.22 10.08
C TYR A 55 -5.09 -5.98 10.30
N GLY A 56 -5.06 -7.07 11.09
CA GLY A 56 -6.26 -7.90 11.36
C GLY A 56 -6.73 -8.69 10.15
N ASN A 57 -8.04 -8.86 10.04
CA ASN A 57 -8.65 -9.59 8.95
C ASN A 57 -8.93 -8.67 7.76
N LEU A 58 -8.39 -9.04 6.61
CA LEU A 58 -8.72 -8.46 5.31
C LEU A 58 -9.68 -9.43 4.60
N HIS A 59 -10.87 -8.97 4.28
CA HIS A 59 -11.88 -9.70 3.52
C HIS A 59 -11.82 -9.25 2.06
N LEU A 60 -11.36 -10.11 1.15
CA LEU A 60 -11.31 -9.86 -0.29
C LEU A 60 -12.48 -10.54 -1.01
N THR A 61 -13.17 -9.77 -1.83
CA THR A 61 -14.21 -10.22 -2.74
C THR A 61 -13.89 -9.81 -4.16
N GLU A 62 -14.45 -10.49 -5.13
CA GLU A 62 -14.31 -10.15 -6.54
C GLU A 62 -15.68 -9.86 -7.14
N ALA A 63 -15.81 -8.75 -7.83
CA ALA A 63 -17.01 -8.34 -8.54
C ALA A 63 -16.60 -7.56 -9.81
N ASP A 64 -17.20 -7.93 -10.94
CA ASP A 64 -16.99 -7.25 -12.23
C ASP A 64 -15.51 -7.19 -12.69
N GLY A 65 -14.71 -8.19 -12.32
CA GLY A 65 -13.28 -8.26 -12.64
C GLY A 65 -12.41 -7.30 -11.84
N GLU A 66 -12.94 -6.74 -10.77
CA GLU A 66 -12.23 -5.93 -9.80
C GLU A 66 -12.22 -6.62 -8.43
N LEU A 67 -11.08 -6.59 -7.75
CA LEU A 67 -10.98 -7.01 -6.36
C LEU A 67 -11.33 -5.84 -5.44
N LYS A 68 -12.18 -6.13 -4.46
CA LYS A 68 -12.55 -5.20 -3.39
C LYS A 68 -12.29 -5.85 -2.05
N GLY A 69 -11.81 -5.07 -1.10
CA GLY A 69 -11.55 -5.57 0.22
C GLY A 69 -11.91 -4.58 1.30
N ALA A 70 -12.19 -5.11 2.48
CA ALA A 70 -12.31 -4.31 3.69
C ALA A 70 -11.51 -4.99 4.81
N TRP A 71 -10.93 -4.19 5.68
CA TRP A 71 -10.18 -4.69 6.83
C TRP A 71 -10.45 -3.83 8.07
N ARG A 72 -10.18 -4.43 9.23
CA ARG A 72 -10.13 -3.71 10.50
C ARG A 72 -8.84 -4.11 11.22
N THR A 73 -8.11 -3.13 11.72
CA THR A 73 -6.87 -3.38 12.46
C THR A 73 -7.11 -4.26 13.68
N SER A 74 -6.13 -5.09 14.06
CA SER A 74 -6.25 -6.00 15.20
C SER A 74 -6.57 -5.28 16.52
N ALA A 75 -6.11 -4.03 16.67
CA ALA A 75 -6.41 -3.19 17.83
C ALA A 75 -7.82 -2.56 17.78
N GLY A 76 -8.51 -2.65 16.63
CA GLY A 76 -9.84 -2.06 16.46
C GLY A 76 -9.85 -0.54 16.33
N GLU A 77 -8.68 0.09 16.14
CA GLU A 77 -8.54 1.56 16.10
C GLU A 77 -8.82 2.17 14.74
N ALA A 78 -8.73 1.35 13.70
CA ALA A 78 -8.95 1.78 12.32
C ALA A 78 -9.57 0.66 11.51
N TRP A 79 -10.27 1.05 10.46
CA TRP A 79 -10.78 0.17 9.41
C TRP A 79 -10.50 0.81 8.07
N GLY A 80 -10.59 0.04 6.99
CA GLY A 80 -10.38 0.60 5.67
C GLY A 80 -10.90 -0.28 4.57
N GLU A 81 -10.87 0.28 3.37
CA GLU A 81 -11.30 -0.34 2.13
C GLU A 81 -10.18 -0.26 1.10
N LEU A 82 -10.11 -1.25 0.26
CA LEU A 82 -9.20 -1.26 -0.88
C LEU A 82 -9.90 -1.83 -2.12
N HIS A 83 -9.47 -1.37 -3.26
CA HIS A 83 -9.96 -1.86 -4.54
C HIS A 83 -8.89 -1.77 -5.62
N GLY A 84 -9.00 -2.60 -6.63
CA GLY A 84 -8.06 -2.59 -7.74
C GLY A 84 -8.14 -3.84 -8.60
N LYS A 85 -7.11 -4.05 -9.41
CA LYS A 85 -7.06 -5.15 -10.38
C LYS A 85 -5.92 -6.10 -10.08
N ALA A 86 -6.21 -7.40 -10.25
CA ALA A 86 -5.21 -8.43 -10.18
C ALA A 86 -4.78 -8.88 -11.59
N GLU A 87 -3.49 -9.08 -11.75
CA GLU A 87 -2.87 -9.69 -12.92
C GLU A 87 -2.08 -10.92 -12.46
N GLY A 88 -2.66 -12.09 -12.66
CA GLY A 88 -2.12 -13.33 -12.09
C GLY A 88 -1.99 -13.25 -10.58
N ALA A 89 -0.79 -13.46 -10.07
CA ALA A 89 -0.49 -13.41 -8.64
C ALA A 89 -0.15 -12.01 -8.10
N LEU A 90 -0.26 -10.97 -8.93
CA LEU A 90 -0.04 -9.58 -8.53
C LEU A 90 -1.37 -8.84 -8.44
N PHE A 91 -1.68 -8.26 -7.29
CA PHE A 91 -2.82 -7.39 -7.05
C PHE A 91 -2.33 -5.98 -6.70
N LYS A 92 -2.61 -5.00 -7.55
CA LYS A 92 -2.36 -3.58 -7.31
C LYS A 92 -3.66 -2.92 -6.86
N TYR A 93 -3.59 -2.11 -5.80
CA TYR A 93 -4.78 -1.52 -5.19
C TYR A 93 -4.58 -0.07 -4.76
N GLU A 94 -5.68 0.64 -4.71
CA GLU A 94 -5.84 1.88 -3.97
C GLU A 94 -6.53 1.55 -2.63
N TRP A 95 -6.23 2.32 -1.59
CA TRP A 95 -6.80 2.09 -0.28
C TRP A 95 -7.15 3.40 0.42
N VAL A 96 -8.17 3.31 1.28
CA VAL A 96 -8.55 4.36 2.22
C VAL A 96 -8.67 3.72 3.60
N GLU A 97 -8.08 4.35 4.61
CA GLU A 97 -8.19 3.95 6.01
C GLU A 97 -8.85 5.06 6.82
N HIS A 98 -9.76 4.70 7.70
CA HIS A 98 -10.52 5.57 8.57
C HIS A 98 -10.20 5.26 10.04
N LYS A 99 -9.90 6.26 10.82
CA LYS A 99 -9.76 6.09 12.27
C LYS A 99 -11.13 6.04 12.93
N ILE A 100 -11.35 5.00 13.73
CA ILE A 100 -12.61 4.84 14.48
C ILE A 100 -12.67 5.88 15.60
N GLY A 101 -13.83 6.55 15.74
CA GLY A 101 -14.02 7.59 16.73
C GLY A 101 -13.39 8.95 16.40
N MET A 102 -12.83 9.12 15.20
CA MET A 102 -12.34 10.41 14.71
C MET A 102 -13.15 10.84 13.49
N VAL A 103 -13.40 12.16 13.41
CA VAL A 103 -14.07 12.79 12.27
C VAL A 103 -13.24 13.97 11.75
N GLY A 104 -13.34 14.24 10.45
CA GLY A 104 -12.65 15.34 9.80
C GLY A 104 -11.47 14.89 8.92
N PRO A 105 -10.81 15.83 8.25
CA PRO A 105 -9.79 15.53 7.23
C PRO A 105 -8.57 14.72 7.71
N SER A 106 -8.30 14.75 9.02
CA SER A 106 -7.20 13.99 9.64
C SER A 106 -7.60 12.58 10.08
N ALA A 107 -8.88 12.23 9.97
CA ALA A 107 -9.39 10.89 10.30
C ALA A 107 -9.04 9.87 9.19
N ASP A 108 -8.90 10.33 7.97
CA ASP A 108 -8.72 9.50 6.79
C ASP A 108 -7.29 9.55 6.28
N ARG A 109 -6.79 8.38 5.87
CA ARG A 109 -5.53 8.24 5.12
C ARG A 109 -5.81 7.44 3.87
N LYS A 110 -5.11 7.75 2.80
CA LYS A 110 -5.24 7.04 1.53
C LYS A 110 -3.91 6.86 0.84
N GLY A 111 -3.84 5.90 -0.03
CA GLY A 111 -2.65 5.64 -0.81
C GLY A 111 -2.80 4.44 -1.74
N HIS A 112 -1.68 3.89 -2.12
CA HIS A 112 -1.57 2.77 -3.05
C HIS A 112 -0.80 1.62 -2.40
N GLY A 113 -0.99 0.44 -2.93
CA GLY A 113 -0.25 -0.72 -2.50
C GLY A 113 -0.32 -1.86 -3.52
N TYR A 114 0.36 -2.95 -3.17
CA TYR A 114 0.27 -4.17 -3.93
C TYR A 114 0.41 -5.39 -3.03
N PHE A 115 -0.18 -6.49 -3.43
CA PHE A 115 0.04 -7.82 -2.88
C PHE A 115 0.55 -8.77 -3.96
N VAL A 116 1.41 -9.68 -3.57
CA VAL A 116 1.81 -10.84 -4.36
C VAL A 116 1.27 -12.09 -3.65
N TYR A 117 0.44 -12.82 -4.35
CA TYR A 117 -0.08 -14.10 -3.86
C TYR A 117 1.00 -15.17 -3.97
N SER A 118 1.13 -15.99 -2.94
CA SER A 118 2.02 -17.14 -2.98
C SER A 118 1.41 -18.35 -2.27
N ARG A 119 1.72 -19.51 -2.82
CA ARG A 119 1.43 -20.81 -2.20
C ARG A 119 2.77 -21.40 -1.80
N PRO A 120 3.09 -21.49 -0.51
CA PRO A 120 4.31 -22.11 -0.04
C PRO A 120 4.41 -23.56 -0.50
N ALA A 121 5.63 -24.02 -0.77
CA ALA A 121 5.85 -25.43 -1.05
C ALA A 121 5.40 -26.27 0.15
N ARG A 122 4.88 -27.48 -0.11
CA ARG A 122 4.47 -28.40 0.96
C ARG A 122 5.63 -28.63 1.93
N GLY A 123 5.46 -28.15 3.15
CA GLY A 123 6.35 -28.47 4.24
C GLY A 123 6.19 -29.92 4.73
N THR A 124 7.09 -30.35 5.61
CA THR A 124 7.07 -31.72 6.20
C THR A 124 5.85 -32.00 7.07
N ARG A 125 5.05 -30.99 7.43
CA ARG A 125 3.89 -31.08 8.33
C ARG A 125 2.52 -30.91 7.65
N GLY A 126 2.49 -30.87 6.31
CA GLY A 126 1.24 -30.72 5.58
C GLY A 126 1.30 -29.58 4.58
N LYS A 127 0.12 -29.12 4.13
CA LYS A 127 -0.02 -27.99 3.22
C LYS A 127 -0.01 -26.70 4.04
N ASP A 128 1.04 -25.91 3.88
CA ASP A 128 1.05 -24.56 4.44
C ASP A 128 -0.06 -23.71 3.79
N PRO A 129 -0.70 -22.82 4.53
CA PRO A 129 -1.75 -21.96 3.97
C PRO A 129 -1.18 -21.02 2.91
N ASP A 130 -2.03 -20.66 1.96
CA ASP A 130 -1.70 -19.62 0.98
C ASP A 130 -1.49 -18.28 1.70
N GLU A 131 -0.64 -17.43 1.17
CA GLU A 131 -0.27 -16.14 1.76
C GLU A 131 -0.25 -15.01 0.73
N ILE A 132 -0.41 -13.80 1.20
CA ILE A 132 -0.14 -12.60 0.44
C ILE A 132 0.99 -11.83 1.11
N LYS A 133 1.91 -11.32 0.31
CA LYS A 133 3.01 -10.45 0.75
C LYS A 133 3.00 -9.19 -0.07
N GLY A 134 3.09 -8.05 0.60
CA GLY A 134 3.03 -6.82 -0.13
C GLY A 134 3.56 -5.61 0.62
N GLN A 135 3.33 -4.49 -0.01
CA GLN A 135 3.68 -3.20 0.55
C GLN A 135 2.59 -2.19 0.23
N TRP A 136 2.53 -1.16 1.05
CA TRP A 136 1.68 0.00 0.84
C TRP A 136 2.43 1.29 1.18
N GLY A 137 1.95 2.40 0.64
CA GLY A 137 2.47 3.73 0.91
C GLY A 137 1.35 4.77 0.87
N LEU A 138 1.65 5.97 1.34
CA LEU A 138 0.73 7.11 1.38
C LEU A 138 0.78 7.89 0.06
N GLY A 139 -0.38 8.40 -0.35
CA GLY A 139 -0.53 9.16 -1.60
C GLY A 139 -0.13 8.30 -2.80
N ASP A 140 0.68 8.82 -3.68
CA ASP A 140 1.09 8.14 -4.92
C ASP A 140 2.17 7.06 -4.72
N LYS A 141 2.62 6.85 -3.48
CA LYS A 141 3.61 5.83 -3.16
C LYS A 141 2.92 4.48 -2.96
N ALA A 142 3.34 3.47 -3.72
CA ALA A 142 2.82 2.11 -3.60
C ALA A 142 3.69 1.19 -2.72
N ALA A 143 4.69 1.72 -2.04
CA ALA A 143 5.63 0.96 -1.22
C ALA A 143 6.14 1.79 -0.03
N GLY A 144 6.68 1.09 0.98
CA GLY A 144 7.27 1.72 2.17
C GLY A 144 6.92 0.97 3.45
N ASN A 145 5.72 0.44 3.56
CA ASN A 145 5.28 -0.34 4.71
C ASN A 145 4.91 -1.75 4.27
N LYS A 146 5.34 -2.74 5.02
CA LYS A 146 5.01 -4.15 4.75
C LYS A 146 3.60 -4.48 5.18
N TRP A 147 2.94 -5.32 4.38
CA TRP A 147 1.69 -5.97 4.74
C TRP A 147 1.71 -7.42 4.27
N ASP A 148 1.96 -8.32 5.20
CA ASP A 148 1.93 -9.76 4.97
C ASP A 148 0.71 -10.34 5.68
N ALA A 149 0.01 -11.29 5.04
CA ALA A 149 -1.16 -11.93 5.63
C ALA A 149 -1.32 -13.37 5.11
N ILE A 150 -1.94 -14.21 5.93
CA ILE A 150 -2.15 -15.63 5.69
C ILE A 150 -3.63 -15.88 5.38
N LYS A 151 -3.90 -16.59 4.28
CA LYS A 151 -5.26 -16.95 3.88
C LYS A 151 -5.87 -17.93 4.88
N GLN A 152 -7.05 -17.58 5.39
CA GLN A 152 -7.80 -18.43 6.31
C GLN A 152 -8.55 -19.49 5.50
N THR A 153 -8.43 -20.75 5.93
CA THR A 153 -9.17 -21.87 5.32
C THR A 153 -10.58 -21.92 5.86
N ASN A 154 -11.54 -22.19 4.97
CA ASN A 154 -12.96 -22.38 5.33
C ASN A 154 -13.63 -21.15 5.96
N VAL A 155 -13.16 -19.95 5.65
CA VAL A 155 -13.78 -18.70 6.06
C VAL A 155 -14.21 -17.94 4.81
N GLU A 156 -15.51 -17.72 4.66
CA GLU A 156 -16.05 -16.91 3.58
C GLU A 156 -15.84 -15.41 3.89
N PRO A 157 -15.44 -14.61 2.89
CA PRO A 157 -15.25 -13.19 3.11
C PRO A 157 -16.60 -12.47 3.30
N ASP A 158 -16.69 -11.72 4.38
CA ASP A 158 -17.79 -10.79 4.67
C ASP A 158 -17.20 -9.40 5.01
N PRO A 159 -17.06 -8.50 4.03
CA PRO A 159 -16.53 -7.16 4.28
C PRO A 159 -17.31 -6.36 5.31
N LYS A 160 -18.60 -6.64 5.48
CA LYS A 160 -19.44 -5.92 6.45
C LYS A 160 -19.06 -6.26 7.90
N SER A 161 -18.51 -7.43 8.14
CA SER A 161 -18.10 -7.86 9.50
C SER A 161 -16.95 -7.06 10.09
N VAL A 162 -16.16 -6.40 9.23
CA VAL A 162 -15.01 -5.56 9.64
C VAL A 162 -15.27 -4.06 9.49
N THR A 163 -16.33 -3.69 8.78
CA THR A 163 -16.75 -2.29 8.63
C THR A 163 -17.52 -1.86 9.88
N PRO A 164 -17.12 -0.78 10.57
CA PRO A 164 -17.84 -0.29 11.75
C PRO A 164 -19.26 0.13 11.39
N ASP A 165 -20.16 0.01 12.35
CA ASP A 165 -21.51 0.55 12.25
C ASP A 165 -21.52 2.10 12.35
N GLU A 166 -22.69 2.71 12.20
CA GLU A 166 -22.82 4.18 12.26
C GLU A 166 -22.43 4.75 13.63
N VAL A 167 -22.67 4.02 14.70
CA VAL A 167 -22.34 4.45 16.07
C VAL A 167 -20.83 4.46 16.27
N GLU A 168 -20.13 3.43 15.81
CA GLU A 168 -18.66 3.33 15.89
C GLU A 168 -17.96 4.36 15.01
N ARG A 169 -18.55 4.72 13.85
CA ARG A 169 -18.00 5.74 12.95
C ARG A 169 -18.08 7.15 13.52
N GLY A 170 -18.96 7.37 14.48
CA GLY A 170 -19.27 8.69 15.04
C GLY A 170 -20.25 9.49 14.17
N PRO A 171 -20.75 10.60 14.66
CA PRO A 171 -21.70 11.44 13.92
C PRO A 171 -21.03 11.98 12.65
N ALA A 172 -21.67 11.77 11.51
CA ALA A 172 -21.27 12.46 10.28
C ALA A 172 -21.40 13.96 10.53
N ILE A 173 -20.30 14.70 10.50
CA ILE A 173 -20.36 16.16 10.47
C ILE A 173 -20.82 16.53 9.05
N ASN A 174 -22.14 16.48 8.84
CA ASN A 174 -22.71 17.21 7.75
C ASN A 174 -22.40 18.68 8.05
N GLY A 175 -21.60 19.33 7.21
CA GLY A 175 -21.30 20.75 7.32
C GLY A 175 -22.57 21.60 7.11
N GLY A 176 -23.48 21.52 8.09
CA GLY A 176 -24.68 22.29 8.23
C GLY A 176 -24.44 23.29 9.34
N GLY A 177 -24.56 24.54 8.98
CA GLY A 177 -24.31 25.68 9.81
C GLY A 177 -24.94 25.58 11.20
N TRP A 178 -24.31 26.23 12.11
CA TRP A 178 -24.88 26.61 13.39
C TRP A 178 -26.11 27.44 13.07
N ASP A 179 -27.29 26.81 13.08
CA ASP A 179 -28.56 27.55 13.21
C ASP A 179 -28.53 28.20 14.59
N GLU A 180 -28.21 29.47 14.62
CA GLU A 180 -28.51 30.33 15.72
C GLU A 180 -30.03 30.32 15.88
N GLY A 181 -30.54 29.40 16.71
CA GLY A 181 -31.89 29.42 17.19
C GLY A 181 -32.13 30.68 18.02
N GLY A 182 -32.53 31.74 17.35
CA GLY A 182 -33.04 32.94 17.97
C GLY A 182 -34.26 32.58 18.83
N GLY A 183 -34.04 32.50 20.13
CA GLY A 183 -35.10 32.40 21.11
C GLY A 183 -35.89 33.70 21.11
N GLU A 184 -37.01 33.69 20.43
CA GLU A 184 -38.04 34.74 20.54
C GLU A 184 -38.76 34.53 21.86
N SER A 185 -38.39 35.33 22.85
CA SER A 185 -39.10 35.41 24.14
C SER A 185 -40.45 36.10 23.94
N GLU A 186 -41.48 35.30 23.87
CA GLU A 186 -42.87 35.77 23.90
C GLU A 186 -43.17 36.43 25.21
N LYS A 187 -43.30 37.76 25.18
CA LYS A 187 -43.66 38.61 26.33
C LYS A 187 -45.17 38.58 26.47
N LYS A 188 -45.65 37.80 27.45
CA LYS A 188 -47.03 37.75 27.84
C LYS A 188 -47.39 39.08 28.59
N SER A 189 -48.20 39.92 28.00
CA SER A 189 -48.84 41.07 28.66
C SER A 189 -50.12 40.60 29.26
N ASP A 190 -50.19 40.69 30.61
CA ASP A 190 -51.46 40.64 31.35
C ASP A 190 -52.07 42.02 31.26
N ASP A 191 -53.38 42.06 30.89
CA ASP A 191 -54.41 43.02 31.23
C ASP A 191 -55.75 42.27 31.30
#